data_45e7df51913c91de429a03dcf39d17b5
#
_entry.id   45e7df51913c91de429a03dcf39d17b5
#
_cell.length_a   1.000
_cell.length_b   1.000
_cell.length_c   1.000
_cell.angle_alpha   90.00
_cell.angle_beta   90.00
_cell.angle_gamma   90.00
#
_symmetry.space_group_name_H-M   'P 1'
#
loop_
_entity.id
_entity.type
_entity.pdbx_description
1 polymer ?
#
loop_
_entity_poly.entity_id
_entity_poly.type
_entity_poly.pdbx_seq_one_letter_code
_entity_poly.pdbx_strand_id
1 'polypeptide(L)'
;AGADRLKVSAELAVRDIRSLLAFLALPEDNLSLAEALKSPLFGWSEQDLFDLAQGRDSPFLWRSLQKREEEFPNTVQRLTELRDLADFKRPFELIEHILTTHNGRSALLGQLGPEAAEGIDALVSQSLAYERSNIPNLTGFLVWLDADDLEIKRQMDSVGDKIRVMTVHGAKGLEAPIVILPDTAPRKAPKAPLVMAHNNVAIWPPNKEFMPNELRANL
;
A
#
# COMPACT_ATOMS: atom_id res chain seq x y z
N ALA A 1 -12.52 -0.96 11.38
CA ALA A 1 -11.63 -0.24 10.48
C ALA A 1 -12.25 -0.33 9.10
N GLY A 2 -12.73 0.80 8.58
CA GLY A 2 -13.43 0.82 7.30
C GLY A 2 -12.45 0.59 6.15
N ALA A 3 -12.94 -0.06 5.08
CA ALA A 3 -12.23 -0.32 3.84
C ALA A 3 -11.81 0.95 3.05
N ASP A 4 -12.05 2.14 3.63
CA ASP A 4 -11.85 3.44 3.00
C ASP A 4 -10.50 4.11 3.33
N ARG A 5 -9.66 3.47 4.14
CA ARG A 5 -8.36 4.03 4.50
C ARG A 5 -7.26 3.18 3.93
N LEU A 6 -6.49 3.80 3.06
CA LEU A 6 -5.37 3.20 2.39
C LEU A 6 -4.08 3.76 2.98
N LYS A 7 -3.17 2.88 3.40
CA LYS A 7 -1.83 3.31 3.75
C LYS A 7 -1.09 3.61 2.45
N VAL A 8 -0.63 4.84 2.29
CA VAL A 8 0.13 5.26 1.09
C VAL A 8 1.30 4.34 0.83
N SER A 9 2.04 4.01 1.90
CA SER A 9 3.21 3.12 1.84
C SER A 9 2.90 1.67 1.46
N ALA A 10 1.63 1.24 1.51
CA ALA A 10 1.22 -0.11 1.14
C ALA A 10 0.85 -0.25 -0.35
N GLU A 11 0.63 0.86 -1.05
CA GLU A 11 0.31 0.84 -2.48
C GLU A 11 1.51 0.41 -3.31
N LEU A 12 1.28 -0.51 -4.27
CA LEU A 12 2.36 -1.08 -5.08
C LEU A 12 3.12 -0.01 -5.86
N ALA A 13 2.42 0.93 -6.49
CA ALA A 13 3.05 2.03 -7.22
C ALA A 13 3.96 2.89 -6.32
N VAL A 14 3.54 3.14 -5.08
CA VAL A 14 4.32 3.90 -4.10
C VAL A 14 5.55 3.11 -3.66
N ARG A 15 5.39 1.81 -3.41
CA ARG A 15 6.50 0.92 -3.07
C ARG A 15 7.54 0.85 -4.18
N ASP A 16 7.11 0.75 -5.43
CA ASP A 16 8.00 0.71 -6.58
C ASP A 16 8.81 2.01 -6.72
N ILE A 17 8.15 3.17 -6.59
CA ILE A 17 8.84 4.47 -6.59
C ILE A 17 9.78 4.58 -5.39
N ARG A 18 9.33 4.17 -4.19
CA ARG A 18 10.15 4.19 -2.97
C ARG A 18 11.41 3.35 -3.12
N SER A 19 11.32 2.14 -3.68
CA SER A 19 12.47 1.27 -3.92
C SER A 19 13.47 1.92 -4.88
N LEU A 20 12.98 2.56 -5.95
CA LEU A 20 13.86 3.34 -6.82
C LEU A 20 14.54 4.48 -6.05
N LEU A 21 13.81 5.27 -5.28
CA LEU A 21 14.38 6.36 -4.48
C LEU A 21 15.39 5.86 -3.43
N ALA A 22 15.13 4.71 -2.79
CA ALA A 22 16.04 4.10 -1.83
C ALA A 22 17.37 3.68 -2.48
N PHE A 23 17.32 3.08 -3.67
CA PHE A 23 18.51 2.79 -4.46
C PHE A 23 19.26 4.08 -4.86
N LEU A 24 18.55 5.12 -5.28
CA LEU A 24 19.18 6.40 -5.63
C LEU A 24 19.89 7.03 -4.45
N ALA A 25 19.33 6.90 -3.23
CA ALA A 25 19.95 7.37 -1.99
C ALA A 25 21.13 6.50 -1.54
N LEU A 26 21.06 5.17 -1.76
CA LEU A 26 22.08 4.21 -1.35
C LEU A 26 22.33 3.19 -2.47
N PRO A 27 23.30 3.41 -3.36
CA PRO A 27 23.56 2.53 -4.51
C PRO A 27 24.03 1.12 -4.15
N GLU A 28 24.43 0.90 -2.92
CA GLU A 28 24.79 -0.40 -2.36
C GLU A 28 23.58 -1.25 -1.98
N ASP A 29 22.37 -0.68 -1.95
CA ASP A 29 21.13 -1.38 -1.65
C ASP A 29 20.67 -2.24 -2.84
N ASN A 30 21.13 -3.50 -2.80
CA ASN A 30 20.82 -4.49 -3.83
C ASN A 30 19.32 -4.82 -3.90
N LEU A 31 18.63 -4.83 -2.75
CA LEU A 31 17.22 -5.19 -2.71
C LEU A 31 16.39 -4.09 -3.37
N SER A 32 16.60 -2.85 -2.97
CA SER A 32 15.88 -1.72 -3.55
C SER A 32 16.12 -1.59 -5.05
N LEU A 33 17.35 -1.84 -5.53
CA LEU A 33 17.62 -1.88 -6.97
C LEU A 33 16.86 -3.02 -7.66
N ALA A 34 16.88 -4.22 -7.08
CA ALA A 34 16.19 -5.37 -7.67
C ALA A 34 14.68 -5.14 -7.76
N GLU A 35 14.06 -4.59 -6.71
CA GLU A 35 12.64 -4.20 -6.69
C GLU A 35 12.34 -3.14 -7.75
N ALA A 36 13.16 -2.10 -7.87
CA ALA A 36 13.00 -1.06 -8.87
C ALA A 36 13.09 -1.62 -10.30
N LEU A 37 14.08 -2.50 -10.59
CA LEU A 37 14.22 -3.14 -11.89
C LEU A 37 13.01 -3.99 -12.27
N LYS A 38 12.43 -4.71 -11.30
CA LYS A 38 11.24 -5.55 -11.48
C LYS A 38 9.95 -4.74 -11.61
N SER A 39 9.94 -3.51 -11.12
CA SER A 39 8.76 -2.64 -11.18
C SER A 39 8.40 -2.25 -12.62
N PRO A 40 7.18 -1.76 -12.86
CA PRO A 40 6.79 -1.22 -14.17
C PRO A 40 7.68 -0.08 -14.66
N LEU A 41 8.45 0.55 -13.76
CA LEU A 41 9.38 1.63 -14.12
C LEU A 41 10.48 1.16 -15.07
N PHE A 42 10.95 -0.07 -14.92
CA PHE A 42 12.00 -0.68 -15.75
C PHE A 42 11.54 -1.94 -16.49
N GLY A 43 10.54 -2.65 -15.96
CA GLY A 43 9.88 -3.77 -16.61
C GLY A 43 10.75 -5.03 -16.81
N TRP A 44 11.76 -5.24 -15.97
CA TRP A 44 12.63 -6.40 -16.06
C TRP A 44 11.90 -7.70 -15.73
N SER A 45 12.24 -8.78 -16.46
CA SER A 45 11.76 -10.11 -16.14
C SER A 45 12.50 -10.72 -14.94
N GLU A 46 11.95 -11.78 -14.35
CA GLU A 46 12.66 -12.58 -13.33
C GLU A 46 13.98 -13.14 -13.88
N GLN A 47 14.00 -13.53 -15.16
CA GLN A 47 15.17 -14.10 -15.80
C GLN A 47 16.28 -13.06 -15.95
N ASP A 48 15.96 -11.84 -16.39
CA ASP A 48 16.95 -10.76 -16.53
C ASP A 48 17.61 -10.45 -15.19
N LEU A 49 16.79 -10.37 -14.12
CA LEU A 49 17.30 -10.12 -12.78
C LEU A 49 18.14 -11.28 -12.24
N PHE A 50 17.70 -12.53 -12.48
CA PHE A 50 18.43 -13.71 -12.11
C PHE A 50 19.78 -13.78 -12.81
N ASP A 51 19.83 -13.54 -14.12
CA ASP A 51 21.04 -13.57 -14.93
C ASP A 51 22.04 -12.47 -14.51
N LEU A 52 21.54 -11.31 -14.08
CA LEU A 52 22.35 -10.25 -13.51
C LEU A 52 22.91 -10.61 -12.13
N ALA A 53 22.09 -11.25 -11.29
CA ALA A 53 22.43 -11.51 -9.90
C ALA A 53 23.28 -12.77 -9.71
N GLN A 54 23.06 -13.81 -10.55
CA GLN A 54 23.77 -15.08 -10.44
C GLN A 54 25.23 -14.94 -10.89
N GLY A 55 26.17 -15.47 -10.09
CA GLY A 55 27.59 -15.53 -10.44
C GLY A 55 28.28 -14.20 -10.59
N ARG A 56 27.72 -13.13 -10.06
CA ARG A 56 28.31 -11.78 -10.11
C ARG A 56 29.63 -11.71 -9.32
N ASP A 57 30.60 -10.99 -9.86
CA ASP A 57 31.90 -10.75 -9.23
C ASP A 57 31.86 -9.66 -8.16
N SER A 58 30.78 -8.84 -8.13
CA SER A 58 30.60 -7.73 -7.20
C SER A 58 29.55 -8.04 -6.15
N PRO A 59 29.74 -7.68 -4.88
CA PRO A 59 28.70 -7.75 -3.87
C PRO A 59 27.53 -6.78 -4.17
N PHE A 60 27.77 -5.75 -5.01
CA PHE A 60 26.79 -4.72 -5.34
C PHE A 60 26.18 -4.97 -6.73
N LEU A 61 24.86 -5.08 -6.77
CA LEU A 61 24.11 -5.33 -8.00
C LEU A 61 24.30 -4.22 -9.02
N TRP A 62 24.35 -2.96 -8.56
CA TRP A 62 24.58 -1.79 -9.42
C TRP A 62 25.90 -1.89 -10.19
N ARG A 63 26.99 -2.27 -9.51
CA ARG A 63 28.28 -2.46 -10.18
C ARG A 63 28.26 -3.57 -11.23
N SER A 64 27.51 -4.63 -10.95
CA SER A 64 27.34 -5.71 -11.92
C SER A 64 26.55 -5.25 -13.13
N LEU A 65 25.51 -4.46 -12.93
CA LEU A 65 24.71 -3.87 -14.00
C LEU A 65 25.53 -2.91 -14.86
N GLN A 66 26.35 -2.05 -14.26
CA GLN A 66 27.25 -1.14 -14.98
C GLN A 66 28.26 -1.89 -15.87
N LYS A 67 28.79 -3.04 -15.42
CA LYS A 67 29.70 -3.87 -16.23
C LYS A 67 29.01 -4.50 -17.44
N ARG A 68 27.69 -4.61 -17.40
CA ARG A 68 26.85 -5.17 -18.47
C ARG A 68 26.04 -4.08 -19.18
N GLU A 69 26.58 -2.86 -19.26
CA GLU A 69 25.93 -1.72 -19.91
C GLU A 69 25.57 -2.00 -21.38
N GLU A 70 26.42 -2.76 -22.09
CA GLU A 70 26.14 -3.14 -23.49
C GLU A 70 24.88 -4.01 -23.64
N GLU A 71 24.53 -4.78 -22.61
CA GLU A 71 23.32 -5.63 -22.61
C GLU A 71 22.06 -4.84 -22.18
N PHE A 72 22.25 -3.87 -21.28
CA PHE A 72 21.15 -3.08 -20.68
C PHE A 72 21.37 -1.56 -20.78
N PRO A 73 21.67 -1.02 -21.97
CA PRO A 73 22.14 0.37 -22.13
C PRO A 73 21.11 1.38 -21.62
N ASN A 74 19.84 1.21 -21.95
CA ASN A 74 18.77 2.12 -21.53
C ASN A 74 18.57 2.14 -20.01
N THR A 75 18.70 0.99 -19.36
CA THR A 75 18.57 0.89 -17.91
C THR A 75 19.73 1.56 -17.19
N VAL A 76 20.96 1.29 -17.62
CA VAL A 76 22.17 1.90 -17.03
C VAL A 76 22.15 3.41 -17.23
N GLN A 77 21.87 3.88 -18.44
CA GLN A 77 21.79 5.31 -18.74
C GLN A 77 20.75 6.01 -17.86
N ARG A 78 19.54 5.46 -17.77
CA ARG A 78 18.46 6.04 -16.99
C ARG A 78 18.77 6.07 -15.48
N LEU A 79 19.32 4.99 -14.94
CA LEU A 79 19.69 4.94 -13.53
C LEU A 79 20.85 5.89 -13.21
N THR A 80 21.84 6.02 -14.11
CA THR A 80 22.96 6.97 -13.97
C THR A 80 22.44 8.40 -13.95
N GLU A 81 21.60 8.78 -14.91
CA GLU A 81 20.96 10.10 -14.95
C GLU A 81 20.20 10.41 -13.66
N LEU A 82 19.34 9.47 -13.21
CA LEU A 82 18.54 9.67 -12.00
C LEU A 82 19.42 9.80 -10.74
N ARG A 83 20.54 9.08 -10.67
CA ARG A 83 21.49 9.20 -9.57
C ARG A 83 22.19 10.55 -9.56
N ASP A 84 22.63 11.02 -10.72
CA ASP A 84 23.24 12.34 -10.85
C ASP A 84 22.27 13.45 -10.43
N LEU A 85 20.98 13.28 -10.74
CA LEU A 85 19.93 14.22 -10.35
C LEU A 85 19.59 14.13 -8.85
N ALA A 86 19.72 12.97 -8.22
CA ALA A 86 19.34 12.75 -6.82
C ALA A 86 20.15 13.59 -5.83
N ASP A 87 21.38 13.97 -6.18
CA ASP A 87 22.22 14.83 -5.35
C ASP A 87 21.81 16.31 -5.39
N PHE A 88 21.06 16.73 -6.43
CA PHE A 88 20.70 18.14 -6.66
C PHE A 88 19.22 18.42 -6.58
N LYS A 89 18.38 17.45 -6.96
CA LYS A 89 16.92 17.63 -6.94
C LYS A 89 16.35 17.35 -5.57
N ARG A 90 15.32 18.13 -5.23
CA ARG A 90 14.49 17.86 -4.06
C ARG A 90 13.65 16.59 -4.29
N PRO A 91 13.16 15.93 -3.22
CA PRO A 91 12.34 14.73 -3.35
C PRO A 91 11.15 14.87 -4.31
N PHE A 92 10.39 15.96 -4.21
CA PHE A 92 9.28 16.25 -5.12
C PHE A 92 9.74 16.36 -6.57
N GLU A 93 10.79 17.14 -6.83
CA GLU A 93 11.30 17.36 -8.18
C GLU A 93 11.84 16.06 -8.81
N LEU A 94 12.44 15.20 -7.99
CA LEU A 94 12.96 13.90 -8.45
C LEU A 94 11.81 12.94 -8.76
N ILE A 95 10.79 12.87 -7.90
CA ILE A 95 9.59 12.05 -8.12
C ILE A 95 8.87 12.51 -9.39
N GLU A 96 8.64 13.82 -9.55
CA GLU A 96 8.02 14.38 -10.75
C GLU A 96 8.85 14.06 -12.00
N HIS A 97 10.16 14.14 -11.93
CA HIS A 97 11.03 13.78 -13.05
C HIS A 97 10.89 12.30 -13.44
N ILE A 98 10.85 11.39 -12.47
CA ILE A 98 10.60 9.96 -12.70
C ILE A 98 9.23 9.74 -13.35
N LEU A 99 8.20 10.39 -12.85
CA LEU A 99 6.82 10.20 -13.29
C LEU A 99 6.54 10.77 -14.67
N THR A 100 7.15 11.93 -15.00
CA THR A 100 6.87 12.67 -16.25
C THR A 100 7.92 12.39 -17.31
N THR A 101 9.19 12.75 -17.09
CA THR A 101 10.27 12.66 -18.09
C THR A 101 10.55 11.22 -18.51
N HIS A 102 10.53 10.30 -17.55
CA HIS A 102 10.73 8.87 -17.81
C HIS A 102 9.43 8.09 -18.01
N ASN A 103 8.29 8.77 -18.19
CA ASN A 103 6.98 8.15 -18.39
C ASN A 103 6.60 7.15 -17.27
N GLY A 104 7.15 7.31 -16.06
CA GLY A 104 6.95 6.40 -14.94
C GLY A 104 5.47 6.28 -14.55
N ARG A 105 4.72 7.41 -14.57
CA ARG A 105 3.29 7.40 -14.29
C ARG A 105 2.52 6.52 -15.28
N SER A 106 2.79 6.66 -16.57
CA SER A 106 2.14 5.86 -17.61
C SER A 106 2.47 4.37 -17.46
N ALA A 107 3.73 4.04 -17.15
CA ALA A 107 4.16 2.66 -16.95
C ALA A 107 3.48 2.02 -15.73
N LEU A 108 3.43 2.73 -14.60
CA LEU A 108 2.77 2.26 -13.38
C LEU A 108 1.26 2.06 -13.60
N LEU A 109 0.56 3.04 -14.18
CA LEU A 109 -0.86 2.92 -14.45
C LEU A 109 -1.18 1.83 -15.49
N GLY A 110 -0.32 1.65 -16.49
CA GLY A 110 -0.50 0.63 -17.52
C GLY A 110 -0.45 -0.80 -16.98
N GLN A 111 0.37 -1.06 -15.97
CA GLN A 111 0.51 -2.39 -15.38
C GLN A 111 -0.34 -2.60 -14.13
N LEU A 112 -0.46 -1.59 -13.27
CA LEU A 112 -1.15 -1.70 -11.98
C LEU A 112 -2.62 -1.27 -12.05
N GLY A 113 -3.03 -0.63 -13.15
CA GLY A 113 -4.38 -0.11 -13.35
C GLY A 113 -4.57 1.34 -12.87
N PRO A 114 -5.70 1.96 -13.23
CA PRO A 114 -5.96 3.37 -12.95
C PRO A 114 -6.06 3.69 -11.45
N GLU A 115 -6.33 2.70 -10.62
CA GLU A 115 -6.44 2.85 -9.16
C GLU A 115 -5.11 3.24 -8.51
N ALA A 116 -3.97 2.92 -9.15
CA ALA A 116 -2.65 3.34 -8.69
C ALA A 116 -2.45 4.87 -8.72
N ALA A 117 -3.29 5.61 -9.47
CA ALA A 117 -3.19 7.06 -9.55
C ALA A 117 -3.34 7.75 -8.19
N GLU A 118 -4.27 7.28 -7.35
CA GLU A 118 -4.50 7.86 -6.02
C GLU A 118 -3.25 7.74 -5.13
N GLY A 119 -2.60 6.58 -5.14
CA GLY A 119 -1.37 6.36 -4.39
C GLY A 119 -0.21 7.24 -4.88
N ILE A 120 -0.07 7.37 -6.21
CA ILE A 120 0.95 8.23 -6.83
C ILE A 120 0.72 9.70 -6.45
N ASP A 121 -0.52 10.20 -6.59
CA ASP A 121 -0.88 11.60 -6.28
C ASP A 121 -0.68 11.92 -4.80
N ALA A 122 -0.96 10.94 -3.95
CA ALA A 122 -0.69 11.06 -2.53
C ALA A 122 0.81 11.14 -2.24
N LEU A 123 1.64 10.28 -2.83
CA LEU A 123 3.10 10.33 -2.66
C LEU A 123 3.66 11.69 -3.10
N VAL A 124 3.20 12.22 -4.24
CA VAL A 124 3.57 13.55 -4.73
C VAL A 124 3.16 14.63 -3.72
N SER A 125 1.94 14.57 -3.19
CA SER A 125 1.47 15.50 -2.17
C SER A 125 2.28 15.42 -0.88
N GLN A 126 2.68 14.23 -0.48
CA GLN A 126 3.51 13.99 0.70
C GLN A 126 4.93 14.50 0.53
N SER A 127 5.52 14.37 -0.65
CA SER A 127 6.84 14.95 -0.91
C SER A 127 6.84 16.48 -0.78
N LEU A 128 5.80 17.15 -1.25
CA LEU A 128 5.61 18.58 -1.05
C LEU A 128 5.40 18.96 0.43
N ALA A 129 4.63 18.14 1.17
CA ALA A 129 4.41 18.37 2.60
C ALA A 129 5.72 18.24 3.40
N TYR A 130 6.52 17.22 3.08
CA TYR A 130 7.85 17.03 3.67
C TYR A 130 8.75 18.26 3.44
N GLU A 131 8.82 18.78 2.21
CA GLU A 131 9.67 19.93 1.86
C GLU A 131 9.28 21.23 2.55
N ARG A 132 8.01 21.37 2.98
CA ARG A 132 7.53 22.56 3.70
C ARG A 132 7.97 22.59 5.16
N SER A 133 8.20 21.42 5.77
CA SER A 133 8.44 21.28 7.21
C SER A 133 9.82 20.75 7.56
N ASN A 134 10.57 20.24 6.56
CA ASN A 134 11.86 19.59 6.76
C ASN A 134 12.92 20.15 5.80
N ILE A 135 14.20 19.83 6.08
CA ILE A 135 15.29 20.08 5.12
C ILE A 135 15.13 19.10 3.97
N PRO A 136 14.92 19.57 2.73
CA PRO A 136 14.61 18.69 1.60
C PRO A 136 15.86 17.91 1.18
N ASN A 137 15.92 16.65 1.59
CA ASN A 137 16.90 15.67 1.14
C ASN A 137 16.25 14.30 0.99
N LEU A 138 16.79 13.48 0.09
CA LEU A 138 16.20 12.20 -0.28
C LEU A 138 16.17 11.18 0.86
N THR A 139 17.27 11.06 1.60
CA THR A 139 17.37 10.13 2.74
C THR A 139 16.39 10.49 3.86
N GLY A 140 16.32 11.78 4.20
CA GLY A 140 15.36 12.26 5.21
C GLY A 140 13.92 12.06 4.80
N PHE A 141 13.61 12.24 3.51
CA PHE A 141 12.27 11.97 2.97
C PHE A 141 11.89 10.49 3.10
N LEU A 142 12.80 9.57 2.77
CA LEU A 142 12.56 8.13 2.89
C LEU A 142 12.32 7.72 4.35
N VAL A 143 13.13 8.21 5.28
CA VAL A 143 12.93 7.95 6.72
C VAL A 143 11.59 8.52 7.20
N TRP A 144 11.23 9.73 6.77
CA TRP A 144 9.97 10.36 7.11
C TRP A 144 8.78 9.59 6.53
N LEU A 145 8.86 9.14 5.27
CA LEU A 145 7.82 8.36 4.60
C LEU A 145 7.57 7.01 5.30
N ASP A 146 8.64 6.38 5.80
CA ASP A 146 8.55 5.11 6.53
C ASP A 146 8.00 5.26 7.96
N ALA A 147 8.25 6.41 8.60
CA ALA A 147 7.81 6.69 9.96
C ALA A 147 6.34 7.11 10.03
N ASP A 148 5.80 7.68 8.96
CA ASP A 148 4.44 8.22 8.93
C ASP A 148 3.47 7.15 8.40
N ASP A 149 2.56 6.71 9.27
CA ASP A 149 1.48 5.77 8.95
C ASP A 149 0.34 6.52 8.22
N LEU A 150 0.70 7.21 7.12
CA LEU A 150 -0.20 8.07 6.35
C LEU A 150 -1.34 7.24 5.74
N GLU A 151 -2.50 7.41 6.33
CA GLU A 151 -3.74 6.87 5.78
C GLU A 151 -4.42 7.92 4.89
N ILE A 152 -4.59 7.59 3.61
CA ILE A 152 -5.45 8.38 2.72
C ILE A 152 -6.85 7.81 2.78
N LYS A 153 -7.82 8.70 2.91
CA LYS A 153 -9.21 8.34 2.67
C LYS A 153 -9.37 8.21 1.15
N ARG A 154 -9.61 6.99 0.65
CA ARG A 154 -9.97 6.80 -0.76
C ARG A 154 -11.13 7.73 -1.12
N GLN A 155 -10.94 8.55 -2.13
CA GLN A 155 -12.05 9.21 -2.78
C GLN A 155 -12.80 8.10 -3.54
N MET A 156 -13.87 7.61 -2.93
CA MET A 156 -14.81 6.76 -3.65
C MET A 156 -15.48 7.65 -4.69
N ASP A 157 -15.00 7.57 -5.93
CA ASP A 157 -15.67 8.20 -7.06
C ASP A 157 -17.14 7.75 -7.07
N SER A 158 -18.00 8.69 -6.77
CA SER A 158 -19.46 8.47 -6.73
C SER A 158 -20.04 8.27 -8.14
N VAL A 159 -19.23 8.37 -9.18
CA VAL A 159 -19.64 8.36 -10.58
C VAL A 159 -18.86 7.26 -11.32
N GLY A 160 -19.47 6.08 -11.45
CA GLY A 160 -18.95 5.00 -12.28
C GLY A 160 -19.80 3.75 -12.19
N ASP A 161 -19.88 2.97 -13.27
CA ASP A 161 -20.54 1.66 -13.35
C ASP A 161 -19.81 0.56 -12.55
N LYS A 162 -19.37 0.90 -11.33
CA LYS A 162 -18.62 -0.03 -10.46
C LYS A 162 -19.50 -0.55 -9.33
N ILE A 163 -19.37 -1.86 -9.04
CA ILE A 163 -19.99 -2.47 -7.85
C ILE A 163 -19.18 -2.05 -6.62
N ARG A 164 -19.86 -1.45 -5.63
CA ARG A 164 -19.25 -1.10 -4.35
C ARG A 164 -19.45 -2.22 -3.34
N VAL A 165 -18.36 -2.71 -2.77
CA VAL A 165 -18.38 -3.68 -1.66
C VAL A 165 -17.95 -2.94 -0.40
N MET A 166 -18.85 -2.93 0.61
CA MET A 166 -18.61 -2.18 1.84
C MET A 166 -19.31 -2.83 3.04
N THR A 167 -18.92 -2.42 4.23
CA THR A 167 -19.63 -2.84 5.45
C THR A 167 -20.94 -2.06 5.61
N VAL A 168 -21.91 -2.63 6.35
CA VAL A 168 -23.17 -1.94 6.67
C VAL A 168 -22.93 -0.58 7.34
N HIS A 169 -21.90 -0.48 8.20
CA HIS A 169 -21.53 0.79 8.84
C HIS A 169 -20.96 1.80 7.82
N GLY A 170 -20.17 1.31 6.85
CA GLY A 170 -19.64 2.15 5.78
C GLY A 170 -20.70 2.65 4.80
N ALA A 171 -21.81 1.92 4.68
CA ALA A 171 -22.94 2.28 3.82
C ALA A 171 -23.88 3.36 4.43
N LYS A 172 -23.69 3.70 5.70
CA LYS A 172 -24.54 4.70 6.38
C LYS A 172 -24.46 6.06 5.67
N GLY A 173 -25.62 6.53 5.19
CA GLY A 173 -25.75 7.81 4.47
C GLY A 173 -25.42 7.72 2.96
N LEU A 174 -25.16 6.52 2.44
CA LEU A 174 -24.97 6.29 1.01
C LEU A 174 -26.23 5.62 0.44
N GLU A 175 -26.64 6.06 -0.74
CA GLU A 175 -27.77 5.51 -1.49
C GLU A 175 -27.29 4.81 -2.75
N ALA A 176 -27.96 3.71 -3.12
CA ALA A 176 -27.71 3.00 -4.37
C ALA A 176 -29.02 2.44 -4.95
N PRO A 177 -29.18 2.42 -6.28
CA PRO A 177 -30.37 1.86 -6.93
C PRO A 177 -30.59 0.37 -6.65
N ILE A 178 -29.47 -0.38 -6.47
CA ILE A 178 -29.50 -1.81 -6.15
C ILE A 178 -28.56 -2.05 -4.97
N VAL A 179 -29.09 -2.68 -3.91
CA VAL A 179 -28.34 -3.05 -2.71
C VAL A 179 -28.42 -4.57 -2.54
N ILE A 180 -27.27 -5.24 -2.55
CA ILE A 180 -27.16 -6.69 -2.34
C ILE A 180 -26.61 -6.94 -0.95
N LEU A 181 -27.37 -7.66 -0.12
CA LEU A 181 -26.96 -8.08 1.22
C LEU A 181 -26.70 -9.60 1.20
N PRO A 182 -25.47 -10.06 0.95
CA PRO A 182 -25.18 -11.47 0.69
C PRO A 182 -25.31 -12.37 1.91
N ASP A 183 -25.26 -11.84 3.12
CA ASP A 183 -25.29 -12.62 4.38
C ASP A 183 -26.46 -12.17 5.27
N THR A 184 -27.68 -12.30 4.75
CA THR A 184 -28.92 -12.02 5.50
C THR A 184 -29.66 -13.26 5.96
N ALA A 185 -29.00 -14.41 5.94
CA ALA A 185 -29.57 -15.66 6.45
C ALA A 185 -29.93 -15.51 7.94
N PRO A 186 -31.10 -16.04 8.37
CA PRO A 186 -31.52 -15.97 9.76
C PRO A 186 -30.46 -16.66 10.64
N ARG A 187 -29.81 -15.88 11.52
CA ARG A 187 -28.92 -16.44 12.54
C ARG A 187 -29.78 -17.22 13.53
N LYS A 188 -29.34 -18.42 13.91
CA LYS A 188 -29.94 -19.15 15.02
C LYS A 188 -29.94 -18.22 16.23
N ALA A 189 -31.11 -18.01 16.80
CA ALA A 189 -31.25 -17.25 18.03
C ALA A 189 -30.28 -17.81 19.10
N PRO A 190 -29.68 -16.96 19.94
CA PRO A 190 -28.88 -17.45 21.06
C PRO A 190 -29.70 -18.43 21.88
N LYS A 191 -29.15 -19.61 22.18
CA LYS A 191 -29.85 -20.72 22.85
C LYS A 191 -30.22 -20.45 24.30
N ALA A 192 -29.78 -19.37 24.89
CA ALA A 192 -30.06 -19.00 26.27
C ALA A 192 -30.91 -17.71 26.31
N PRO A 193 -31.96 -17.65 27.13
CA PRO A 193 -32.68 -16.42 27.32
C PRO A 193 -31.80 -15.35 27.94
N LEU A 194 -31.90 -14.11 27.42
CA LEU A 194 -31.13 -12.97 27.95
C LEU A 194 -31.47 -12.65 29.41
N VAL A 195 -32.67 -13.01 29.86
CA VAL A 195 -33.16 -12.81 31.21
C VAL A 195 -34.03 -14.03 31.60
N MET A 196 -33.79 -14.57 32.79
CA MET A 196 -34.60 -15.65 33.34
C MET A 196 -35.49 -15.14 34.47
N ALA A 197 -36.69 -15.70 34.61
CA ALA A 197 -37.55 -15.45 35.74
C ALA A 197 -37.34 -16.55 36.78
N HIS A 198 -37.00 -16.17 38.03
CA HIS A 198 -36.93 -17.07 39.17
C HIS A 198 -37.57 -16.41 40.37
N ASN A 199 -38.55 -17.09 41.00
CA ASN A 199 -39.29 -16.57 42.13
C ASN A 199 -39.86 -15.15 41.90
N ASN A 200 -40.45 -14.91 40.73
CA ASN A 200 -40.99 -13.62 40.32
C ASN A 200 -40.00 -12.47 40.18
N VAL A 201 -38.70 -12.79 40.15
CA VAL A 201 -37.61 -11.82 39.96
C VAL A 201 -36.92 -12.11 38.63
N ALA A 202 -36.70 -11.06 37.81
CA ALA A 202 -35.91 -11.17 36.59
C ALA A 202 -34.44 -11.26 36.93
N ILE A 203 -33.79 -12.32 36.50
CA ILE A 203 -32.34 -12.58 36.78
C ILE A 203 -31.59 -12.64 35.46
N TRP A 204 -30.44 -11.97 35.41
CA TRP A 204 -29.47 -12.16 34.32
C TRP A 204 -28.74 -13.49 34.54
N PRO A 205 -28.83 -14.47 33.62
CA PRO A 205 -28.21 -15.77 33.84
C PRO A 205 -26.68 -15.64 33.89
N PRO A 206 -26.02 -16.11 34.97
CA PRO A 206 -24.57 -16.17 35.01
C PRO A 206 -24.05 -17.23 34.05
N ASN A 207 -22.75 -17.19 33.71
CA ASN A 207 -22.08 -18.22 32.91
C ASN A 207 -22.35 -19.61 33.49
N LYS A 208 -22.47 -20.64 32.64
CA LYS A 208 -22.80 -22.01 33.03
C LYS A 208 -21.93 -22.57 34.17
N GLU A 209 -20.67 -22.15 34.28
CA GLU A 209 -19.73 -22.56 35.32
C GLU A 209 -20.11 -22.01 36.72
N PHE A 210 -20.71 -20.83 36.76
CA PHE A 210 -21.10 -20.14 38.00
C PHE A 210 -22.58 -20.20 38.29
N MET A 211 -23.33 -20.99 37.52
CA MET A 211 -24.80 -21.08 37.67
C MET A 211 -25.17 -22.01 38.83
N PRO A 212 -25.88 -21.51 39.84
CA PRO A 212 -26.41 -22.35 40.95
C PRO A 212 -27.29 -23.48 40.43
N ASN A 213 -27.28 -24.64 41.10
CA ASN A 213 -28.04 -25.81 40.68
C ASN A 213 -29.55 -25.55 40.60
N GLU A 214 -30.07 -24.67 41.43
CA GLU A 214 -31.47 -24.24 41.48
C GLU A 214 -31.90 -23.50 40.21
N LEU A 215 -30.98 -22.76 39.55
CA LEU A 215 -31.24 -22.07 38.30
C LEU A 215 -31.02 -22.95 37.07
N ARG A 216 -30.22 -24.02 37.19
CA ARG A 216 -29.95 -24.97 36.11
C ARG A 216 -31.18 -25.81 35.74
N ALA A 217 -32.06 -26.04 36.70
CA ALA A 217 -33.26 -26.86 36.53
C ALA A 217 -34.38 -26.13 35.69
N ASN A 218 -34.22 -24.82 35.48
CA ASN A 218 -35.20 -23.99 34.73
C ASN A 218 -34.72 -23.59 33.32
N LEU A 219 -33.65 -24.17 32.81
CA LEU A 219 -33.11 -24.04 31.47
C LEU A 219 -33.50 -25.24 30.62
#